data_7287e9b36c57be042997fac4fac8fea2
#
_entry.id   7287e9b36c57be042997fac4fac8fea2
#
_cell.length_a   1.000
_cell.length_b   1.000
_cell.length_c   1.000
_cell.angle_alpha   90.00
_cell.angle_beta   90.00
_cell.angle_gamma   90.00
#
_symmetry.space_group_name_H-M   'P 1'
#
loop_
_entity.id
_entity.type
_entity.pdbx_description
1 polymer ?
#
loop_
_entity_poly.entity_id
_entity_poly.type
_entity_poly.pdbx_seq_one_letter_code
_entity_poly.pdbx_strand_id
1 'polypeptide(L)'
;MKTIGLIGGMSWESTQTYYRLIKQKVREKLGGLHSARLVLYSLDFSEIEALQRNGDWEGTAKILIVAAQSVKAGGADTQVAMYDTTEIHADQAVELALK
;
A
#
# COMPACT_ATOMS: atom_id res chain seq x y z
N MET A 1 -15.03 -3.38 9.01
CA MET A 1 -13.93 -3.51 8.03
C MET A 1 -12.67 -2.90 8.60
N LYS A 2 -11.58 -3.61 8.53
CA LYS A 2 -10.26 -3.10 8.96
C LYS A 2 -9.72 -2.09 7.97
N THR A 3 -8.91 -1.17 8.45
CA THR A 3 -8.23 -0.17 7.61
C THR A 3 -6.94 -0.74 7.02
N ILE A 4 -6.79 -0.63 5.73
CA ILE A 4 -5.63 -1.11 4.99
C ILE A 4 -4.60 0.02 4.88
N GLY A 5 -3.36 -0.25 5.30
CA GLY A 5 -2.24 0.65 5.09
C GLY A 5 -1.50 0.27 3.81
N LEU A 6 -1.37 1.20 2.88
CA LEU A 6 -0.62 1.01 1.64
C LEU A 6 0.66 1.81 1.67
N ILE A 7 1.77 1.17 1.33
CA ILE A 7 3.05 1.83 1.11
C ILE A 7 3.33 1.75 -0.39
N GLY A 8 3.22 2.87 -1.08
CA GLY A 8 3.35 2.94 -2.53
C GLY A 8 4.32 4.03 -2.96
N GLY A 9 4.27 4.37 -4.25
CA GLY A 9 5.07 5.44 -4.83
C GLY A 9 6.34 4.97 -5.54
N MET A 10 6.63 3.66 -5.54
CA MET A 10 7.73 3.12 -6.36
C MET A 10 7.42 3.21 -7.85
N SER A 11 6.12 3.21 -8.18
CA SER A 11 5.57 3.67 -9.45
C SER A 11 4.21 4.25 -9.10
N TRP A 12 4.04 5.55 -9.26
CA TRP A 12 2.77 6.17 -8.87
C TRP A 12 1.60 5.69 -9.74
N GLU A 13 1.87 5.27 -10.98
CA GLU A 13 0.84 4.68 -11.85
C GLU A 13 0.37 3.33 -11.30
N SER A 14 1.27 2.49 -10.83
CA SER A 14 0.93 1.22 -10.18
C SER A 14 0.16 1.45 -8.89
N THR A 15 0.52 2.46 -8.12
CA THR A 15 -0.18 2.85 -6.90
C THR A 15 -1.63 3.23 -7.21
N GLN A 16 -1.85 4.00 -8.26
CA GLN A 16 -3.19 4.39 -8.69
C GLN A 16 -4.04 3.18 -9.09
N THR A 17 -3.45 2.25 -9.84
CA THR A 17 -4.12 1.00 -10.24
C THR A 17 -4.47 0.16 -9.01
N TYR A 18 -3.56 0.04 -8.07
CA TYR A 18 -3.75 -0.73 -6.85
C TYR A 18 -4.88 -0.15 -6.00
N TYR A 19 -4.89 1.17 -5.83
CA TYR A 19 -5.95 1.87 -5.12
C TYR A 19 -7.32 1.56 -5.74
N ARG A 20 -7.42 1.67 -7.05
CA ARG A 20 -8.65 1.39 -7.79
C ARG A 20 -9.11 -0.05 -7.60
N LEU A 21 -8.19 -1.01 -7.74
CA LEU A 21 -8.52 -2.43 -7.60
C LEU A 21 -9.04 -2.77 -6.21
N ILE A 22 -8.41 -2.24 -5.16
CA ILE A 22 -8.87 -2.47 -3.79
C ILE A 22 -10.27 -1.91 -3.59
N LYS A 23 -10.52 -0.69 -4.05
CA LYS A 23 -11.85 -0.07 -3.96
C LYS A 23 -12.92 -0.88 -4.68
N GLN A 24 -12.61 -1.34 -5.90
CA GLN A 24 -13.54 -2.15 -6.69
C GLN A 24 -13.82 -3.50 -6.04
N LYS A 25 -12.79 -4.17 -5.51
CA LYS A 25 -12.95 -5.49 -4.89
C LYS A 25 -13.78 -5.43 -3.62
N VAL A 26 -13.62 -4.41 -2.79
CA VAL A 26 -14.48 -4.22 -1.61
C VAL A 26 -15.92 -3.97 -2.04
N ARG A 27 -16.13 -3.14 -3.06
CA ARG A 27 -17.47 -2.88 -3.59
C ARG A 27 -18.13 -4.16 -4.11
N GLU A 28 -17.38 -5.01 -4.82
CA GLU A 28 -17.89 -6.27 -5.32
C GLU A 28 -18.29 -7.23 -4.19
N LYS A 29 -17.50 -7.28 -3.11
CA LYS A 29 -17.74 -8.20 -2.01
C LYS A 29 -18.84 -7.73 -1.06
N LEU A 30 -18.91 -6.44 -0.78
CA LEU A 30 -19.87 -5.87 0.18
C LEU A 30 -21.07 -5.19 -0.48
N GLY A 31 -20.92 -4.80 -1.75
CA GLY A 31 -22.00 -4.18 -2.52
C GLY A 31 -22.29 -2.74 -2.13
N GLY A 32 -23.30 -2.15 -2.80
CA GLY A 32 -23.78 -0.81 -2.48
C GLY A 32 -22.74 0.28 -2.59
N LEU A 33 -22.67 1.12 -1.58
CA LEU A 33 -21.72 2.23 -1.51
C LEU A 33 -20.48 1.90 -0.68
N HIS A 34 -20.29 0.64 -0.31
CA HIS A 34 -19.11 0.24 0.43
C HIS A 34 -17.83 0.48 -0.36
N SER A 35 -16.82 0.95 0.33
CA SER A 35 -15.50 1.17 -0.23
C SER A 35 -14.44 0.92 0.85
N ALA A 36 -13.24 0.50 0.43
CA ALA A 36 -12.17 0.19 1.36
C ALA A 36 -11.77 1.41 2.19
N ARG A 37 -11.46 1.18 3.47
CA ARG A 37 -10.77 2.18 4.29
C ARG A 37 -9.27 2.05 4.04
N LEU A 38 -8.65 3.12 3.61
CA LEU A 38 -7.24 3.12 3.22
C LEU A 38 -6.49 4.27 3.87
N VAL A 39 -5.25 3.97 4.28
CA VAL A 39 -4.22 4.97 4.56
C VAL A 39 -3.10 4.73 3.57
N LEU A 40 -2.77 5.71 2.77
CA LEU A 40 -1.73 5.60 1.74
C LEU A 40 -0.54 6.47 2.12
N TYR A 41 0.63 5.85 2.19
CA TYR A 41 1.91 6.56 2.24
C TYR A 41 2.60 6.35 0.90
N SER A 42 2.68 7.40 0.10
CA SER A 42 3.31 7.34 -1.23
C SER A 42 4.72 7.90 -1.15
N LEU A 43 5.70 7.05 -1.44
CA LEU A 43 7.12 7.39 -1.37
C LEU A 43 7.53 8.27 -2.55
N ASP A 44 8.56 9.08 -2.35
CA ASP A 44 9.29 9.69 -3.45
C ASP A 44 10.28 8.66 -4.00
N PHE A 45 9.98 8.12 -5.17
CA PHE A 45 10.80 7.06 -5.78
C PHE A 45 12.23 7.50 -6.03
N SER A 46 12.46 8.79 -6.28
CA SER A 46 13.82 9.33 -6.49
C SER A 46 14.74 9.01 -5.31
N GLU A 47 14.24 9.13 -4.08
CA GLU A 47 15.02 8.80 -2.87
C GLU A 47 15.36 7.32 -2.80
N ILE A 48 14.37 6.46 -3.04
CA ILE A 48 14.54 5.00 -3.01
C ILE A 48 15.51 4.56 -4.11
N GLU A 49 15.32 5.06 -5.33
CA GLU A 49 16.14 4.70 -6.49
C GLU A 49 17.62 5.06 -6.26
N ALA A 50 17.86 6.24 -5.71
CA ALA A 50 19.24 6.68 -5.42
C ALA A 50 19.91 5.77 -4.40
N LEU A 51 19.20 5.37 -3.33
CA LEU A 51 19.74 4.47 -2.31
C LEU A 51 20.00 3.08 -2.86
N GLN A 52 19.08 2.55 -3.67
CA GLN A 52 19.25 1.23 -4.30
C GLN A 52 20.41 1.21 -5.28
N ARG A 53 20.54 2.27 -6.09
CA ARG A 53 21.65 2.39 -7.05
C ARG A 53 23.01 2.42 -6.36
N ASN A 54 23.09 3.01 -5.18
CA ASN A 54 24.30 3.05 -4.35
C ASN A 54 24.50 1.83 -3.47
N GLY A 55 23.56 0.87 -3.51
CA GLY A 55 23.62 -0.33 -2.69
C GLY A 55 23.35 -0.06 -1.21
N ASP A 56 22.74 1.07 -0.87
CA ASP A 56 22.42 1.41 0.51
C ASP A 56 21.07 0.80 0.93
N TRP A 57 21.10 -0.48 1.23
CA TRP A 57 19.91 -1.23 1.64
C TRP A 57 19.42 -0.84 3.03
N GLU A 58 20.33 -0.44 3.90
CA GLU A 58 19.99 0.05 5.24
C GLU A 58 19.21 1.36 5.18
N GLY A 59 19.65 2.29 4.33
CA GLY A 59 18.93 3.55 4.10
C GLY A 59 17.54 3.32 3.50
N THR A 60 17.44 2.40 2.54
CA THR A 60 16.15 2.00 1.96
C THR A 60 15.22 1.43 3.02
N ALA A 61 15.72 0.53 3.86
CA ALA A 61 14.95 -0.07 4.94
C ALA A 61 14.43 0.98 5.93
N LYS A 62 15.25 1.98 6.27
CA LYS A 62 14.82 3.07 7.16
C LYS A 62 13.65 3.85 6.61
N ILE A 63 13.65 4.16 5.31
CA ILE A 63 12.54 4.86 4.66
C ILE A 63 11.27 4.02 4.72
N LEU A 64 11.36 2.72 4.45
CA LEU A 64 10.21 1.82 4.50
C LEU A 64 9.66 1.66 5.92
N ILE A 65 10.53 1.64 6.93
CA ILE A 65 10.10 1.58 8.33
C ILE A 65 9.32 2.84 8.71
N VAL A 66 9.81 4.02 8.33
CA VAL A 66 9.09 5.27 8.58
C VAL A 66 7.72 5.27 7.91
N ALA A 67 7.65 4.78 6.67
CA ALA A 67 6.37 4.66 5.96
C ALA A 67 5.41 3.71 6.69
N ALA A 68 5.90 2.56 7.14
CA ALA A 68 5.11 1.59 7.89
C ALA A 68 4.59 2.17 9.21
N GLN A 69 5.44 2.88 9.94
CA GLN A 69 5.05 3.56 11.17
C GLN A 69 4.01 4.65 10.92
N SER A 70 4.13 5.36 9.81
CA SER A 70 3.21 6.45 9.45
C SER A 70 1.80 5.91 9.13
N VAL A 71 1.69 4.82 8.38
CA VAL A 71 0.38 4.23 8.08
C VAL A 71 -0.24 3.62 9.34
N LYS A 72 0.56 3.04 10.22
CA LYS A 72 0.09 2.53 11.50
C LYS A 72 -0.44 3.65 12.38
N ALA A 73 0.30 4.76 12.49
CA ALA A 73 -0.11 5.93 13.24
C ALA A 73 -1.38 6.55 12.67
N GLY A 74 -1.61 6.43 11.37
CA GLY A 74 -2.83 6.85 10.69
C GLY A 74 -4.04 5.95 10.91
N GLY A 75 -3.88 4.85 11.66
CA GLY A 75 -4.96 3.95 12.01
C GLY A 75 -5.06 2.68 11.16
N ALA A 76 -4.02 2.35 10.38
CA ALA A 76 -4.02 1.13 9.58
C ALA A 76 -3.94 -0.11 10.47
N ASP A 77 -4.81 -1.08 10.22
CA ASP A 77 -4.82 -2.38 10.90
C ASP A 77 -3.94 -3.40 10.19
N THR A 78 -3.73 -3.23 8.89
CA THR A 78 -2.88 -4.07 8.07
C THR A 78 -1.97 -3.20 7.22
N GLN A 79 -0.85 -3.75 6.78
CA GLN A 79 0.11 -3.02 5.95
C GLN A 79 0.47 -3.85 4.73
N VAL A 80 0.47 -3.21 3.56
CA VAL A 80 0.84 -3.83 2.29
C VAL A 80 1.83 -2.93 1.58
N ALA A 81 3.03 -3.46 1.36
CA ALA A 81 4.03 -2.82 0.50
C ALA A 81 3.76 -3.22 -0.94
N MET A 82 3.72 -2.23 -1.84
CA MET A 82 3.35 -2.47 -3.22
C MET A 82 4.57 -2.67 -4.10
N TYR A 83 4.62 -3.86 -4.68
CA TYR A 83 5.57 -4.24 -5.71
C TYR A 83 4.79 -4.60 -6.99
N ASP A 84 5.41 -5.29 -7.94
CA ASP A 84 4.87 -5.42 -9.30
C ASP A 84 3.68 -6.38 -9.49
N THR A 85 3.32 -7.20 -8.53
CA THR A 85 2.22 -8.17 -8.68
C THR A 85 0.91 -7.64 -8.09
N THR A 86 0.38 -6.62 -8.71
CA THR A 86 -0.64 -5.74 -8.15
C THR A 86 -1.97 -6.43 -7.83
N GLU A 87 -2.48 -7.27 -8.72
CA GLU A 87 -3.83 -7.83 -8.54
C GLU A 87 -3.89 -8.87 -7.42
N ILE A 88 -2.89 -9.73 -7.33
CA ILE A 88 -2.82 -10.75 -6.29
C ILE A 88 -2.74 -10.10 -4.90
N HIS A 89 -1.91 -9.06 -4.77
CA HIS A 89 -1.79 -8.33 -3.51
C HIS A 89 -3.06 -7.58 -3.13
N ALA A 90 -3.76 -7.02 -4.11
CA ALA A 90 -5.03 -6.35 -3.87
C ALA A 90 -6.08 -7.32 -3.32
N ASP A 91 -6.19 -8.52 -3.88
CA ASP A 91 -7.09 -9.55 -3.40
C ASP A 91 -6.78 -9.94 -1.95
N GLN A 92 -5.50 -10.19 -1.65
CA GLN A 92 -5.07 -10.56 -0.31
C GLN A 92 -5.33 -9.45 0.70
N ALA A 93 -5.07 -8.20 0.33
CA ALA A 93 -5.31 -7.04 1.19
C ALA A 93 -6.80 -6.92 1.52
N VAL A 94 -7.67 -7.10 0.55
CA VAL A 94 -9.13 -7.05 0.76
C VAL A 94 -9.59 -8.19 1.67
N GLU A 95 -9.11 -9.42 1.45
CA GLU A 95 -9.47 -10.54 2.30
C GLU A 95 -9.08 -10.32 3.75
N LEU A 96 -7.87 -9.82 3.99
CA LEU A 96 -7.40 -9.51 5.34
C LEU A 96 -8.24 -8.41 6.00
N ALA A 97 -8.65 -7.40 5.25
CA ALA A 97 -9.45 -6.29 5.76
C ALA A 97 -10.88 -6.72 6.12
N LEU A 98 -11.43 -7.72 5.42
CA LEU A 98 -12.79 -8.20 5.63
C LEU A 98 -12.91 -9.31 6.67
N LYS A 99 -11.77 -9.80 7.15
CA LYS A 99 -11.77 -10.69 8.31
C LYS A 99 -12.08 -9.92 9.58
#